data_a7d48a0f48de3b3c83f1d38ab3de571c
#
_entry.id   a7d48a0f48de3b3c83f1d38ab3de571c
#
_cell.length_a   1.000
_cell.length_b   1.000
_cell.length_c   1.000
_cell.angle_alpha   90.00
_cell.angle_beta   90.00
_cell.angle_gamma   90.00
#
_symmetry.space_group_name_H-M   'P 1'
#
loop_
_entity.id
_entity.type
_entity.pdbx_description
1 polymer ?
#
loop_
_entity_poly.entity_id
_entity_poly.type
_entity_poly.pdbx_seq_one_letter_code
_entity_poly.pdbx_strand_id
1 'polypeptide(L)'
;MQIRLIAFCVAVVMLIAASMPAMAHHSNSAYQVDQVQTLVGVVKEWKWSNPHTWLYMIVDDGKGGKVEWAVEGRAPGVLGRAGWDRTVLKPGEKVTVHMSPAKDGSKVGIIARVTKEDGTILGNRGPGNQ
;
A
#
# COMPACT_ATOMS: atom_id res chain seq x y z
N MET A 1 26.33 19.48 -42.17
CA MET A 1 24.87 19.45 -41.90
C MET A 1 24.45 18.26 -41.03
N GLN A 2 24.94 17.07 -41.27
CA GLN A 2 24.65 15.84 -40.50
C GLN A 2 25.01 15.92 -39.01
N ILE A 3 26.18 16.46 -38.64
CA ILE A 3 26.67 16.59 -37.26
C ILE A 3 25.70 17.48 -36.41
N ARG A 4 25.19 18.56 -37.00
CA ARG A 4 24.27 19.48 -36.33
C ARG A 4 22.89 18.81 -36.08
N LEU A 5 22.46 17.97 -37.03
CA LEU A 5 21.21 17.21 -36.88
C LEU A 5 21.33 16.13 -35.80
N ILE A 6 22.46 15.42 -35.77
CA ILE A 6 22.73 14.40 -34.71
C ILE A 6 22.80 15.07 -33.34
N ALA A 7 23.49 16.20 -33.20
CA ALA A 7 23.59 16.93 -31.94
C ALA A 7 22.22 17.41 -31.47
N PHE A 8 21.35 17.87 -32.39
CA PHE A 8 19.97 18.28 -32.06
C PHE A 8 19.13 17.09 -31.61
N CYS A 9 19.20 15.96 -32.32
CA CYS A 9 18.47 14.75 -31.92
C CYS A 9 18.92 14.22 -30.55
N VAL A 10 20.21 14.21 -30.25
CA VAL A 10 20.74 13.81 -28.94
C VAL A 10 20.25 14.75 -27.82
N ALA A 11 20.25 16.07 -28.09
CA ALA A 11 19.75 17.04 -27.11
C ALA A 11 18.26 16.87 -26.81
N VAL A 12 17.44 16.58 -27.85
CA VAL A 12 16.00 16.31 -27.67
C VAL A 12 15.76 15.02 -26.89
N VAL A 13 16.50 13.96 -27.16
CA VAL A 13 16.39 12.69 -26.42
C VAL A 13 16.81 12.88 -24.96
N MET A 14 17.88 13.65 -24.68
CA MET A 14 18.28 13.98 -23.31
C MET A 14 17.23 14.81 -22.57
N LEU A 15 16.57 15.75 -23.26
CA LEU A 15 15.50 16.57 -22.65
C LEU A 15 14.26 15.73 -22.30
N ILE A 16 13.88 14.76 -23.14
CA ILE A 16 12.76 13.85 -22.88
C ILE A 16 13.08 12.88 -21.74
N ALA A 17 14.34 12.41 -21.63
CA ALA A 17 14.76 11.56 -20.53
C ALA A 17 14.78 12.27 -19.16
N ALA A 18 15.02 13.60 -19.15
CA ALA A 18 15.00 14.42 -17.93
C ALA A 18 13.60 14.75 -17.42
N SER A 19 12.55 14.55 -18.22
CA SER A 19 11.15 14.84 -17.85
C SER A 19 10.38 13.62 -17.31
N MET A 20 11.02 12.49 -17.09
CA MET A 20 10.37 11.38 -16.37
C MET A 20 10.22 11.76 -14.89
N PRO A 21 8.98 11.92 -14.38
CA PRO A 21 8.81 12.15 -12.94
C PRO A 21 9.35 10.94 -12.20
N ALA A 22 10.30 11.19 -11.31
CA ALA A 22 10.81 10.18 -10.36
C ALA A 22 9.68 9.86 -9.36
N MET A 23 8.76 9.00 -9.74
CA MET A 23 7.67 8.48 -8.90
C MET A 23 8.17 7.40 -7.93
N ALA A 24 9.39 7.52 -7.45
CA ALA A 24 9.95 6.59 -6.47
C ALA A 24 10.26 7.36 -5.19
N HIS A 25 9.56 7.03 -4.10
CA HIS A 25 9.81 7.33 -2.68
C HIS A 25 8.82 8.24 -1.93
N HIS A 26 7.58 8.43 -2.39
CA HIS A 26 6.62 9.25 -1.64
C HIS A 26 5.63 8.46 -0.74
N SER A 27 5.58 7.12 -0.77
CA SER A 27 4.55 6.38 -0.03
C SER A 27 4.63 6.56 1.49
N ASN A 28 5.83 6.54 2.08
CA ASN A 28 5.96 6.66 3.53
C ASN A 28 5.81 8.09 4.07
N SER A 29 6.08 9.12 3.25
CA SER A 29 5.97 10.52 3.68
C SER A 29 4.54 11.00 3.90
N ALA A 30 3.56 10.31 3.30
CA ALA A 30 2.13 10.61 3.46
C ALA A 30 1.53 10.02 4.73
N TYR A 31 2.22 9.10 5.41
CA TYR A 31 1.73 8.39 6.58
C TYR A 31 2.44 8.78 7.87
N GLN A 32 1.75 8.66 9.00
CA GLN A 32 2.30 8.86 10.34
C GLN A 32 2.95 7.54 10.80
N VAL A 33 4.14 7.24 10.28
CA VAL A 33 4.82 5.94 10.47
C VAL A 33 5.26 5.64 11.91
N ASP A 34 5.30 6.65 12.76
CA ASP A 34 5.56 6.59 14.20
C ASP A 34 4.29 6.34 15.02
N GLN A 35 3.11 6.37 14.40
CA GLN A 35 1.83 6.08 15.03
C GLN A 35 1.23 4.79 14.50
N VAL A 36 0.66 4.01 15.42
CA VAL A 36 -0.08 2.79 15.08
C VAL A 36 -1.53 2.96 15.50
N GLN A 37 -2.43 2.85 14.55
CA GLN A 37 -3.86 2.78 14.76
C GLN A 37 -4.33 1.34 14.53
N THR A 38 -5.25 0.87 15.36
CA THR A 38 -5.88 -0.44 15.22
C THR A 38 -7.29 -0.29 14.68
N LEU A 39 -7.58 -0.97 13.59
CA LEU A 39 -8.91 -1.08 12.99
C LEU A 39 -9.42 -2.50 13.14
N VAL A 40 -10.67 -2.65 13.56
CA VAL A 40 -11.39 -3.91 13.55
C VAL A 40 -12.54 -3.79 12.56
N GLY A 41 -12.62 -4.68 11.60
CA GLY A 41 -13.64 -4.59 10.55
C GLY A 41 -13.71 -5.83 9.69
N VAL A 42 -14.47 -5.72 8.61
CA VAL A 42 -14.73 -6.78 7.66
C VAL A 42 -14.07 -6.46 6.33
N VAL A 43 -13.35 -7.42 5.77
CA VAL A 43 -12.74 -7.30 4.44
C VAL A 43 -13.84 -7.07 3.41
N LYS A 44 -13.76 -5.98 2.66
CA LYS A 44 -14.57 -5.71 1.47
C LYS A 44 -13.90 -6.26 0.23
N GLU A 45 -12.61 -5.96 0.07
CA GLU A 45 -11.80 -6.37 -1.07
C GLU A 45 -10.32 -6.48 -0.66
N TRP A 46 -9.64 -7.51 -1.14
CA TRP A 46 -8.19 -7.61 -1.13
C TRP A 46 -7.67 -7.52 -2.56
N LYS A 47 -7.10 -6.36 -2.91
CA LYS A 47 -6.57 -6.09 -4.24
C LYS A 47 -5.09 -6.41 -4.32
N TRP A 48 -4.77 -7.48 -5.04
CA TRP A 48 -3.39 -7.95 -5.28
C TRP A 48 -2.85 -7.38 -6.57
N SER A 49 -2.25 -6.19 -6.53
CA SER A 49 -1.80 -5.45 -7.72
C SER A 49 -0.48 -4.73 -7.50
N ASN A 50 0.26 -4.46 -8.58
CA ASN A 50 1.42 -3.58 -8.60
C ASN A 50 0.98 -2.11 -8.81
N PRO A 51 1.72 -1.13 -8.30
CA PRO A 51 2.93 -1.26 -7.49
C PRO A 51 2.66 -1.65 -6.03
N HIS A 52 1.43 -1.51 -5.53
CA HIS A 52 1.04 -1.82 -4.16
C HIS A 52 -0.25 -2.64 -4.12
N THR A 53 -0.35 -3.47 -3.07
CA THR A 53 -1.59 -4.15 -2.72
C THR A 53 -2.47 -3.22 -1.89
N TRP A 54 -3.78 -3.48 -1.86
CA TRP A 54 -4.74 -2.69 -1.10
C TRP A 54 -5.75 -3.56 -0.39
N LEU A 55 -5.94 -3.31 0.89
CA LEU A 55 -7.03 -3.87 1.68
C LEU A 55 -8.11 -2.80 1.84
N TYR A 56 -9.27 -3.04 1.25
CA TYR A 56 -10.47 -2.27 1.51
C TYR A 56 -11.28 -2.99 2.58
N MET A 57 -11.65 -2.29 3.63
CA MET A 57 -12.39 -2.87 4.75
C MET A 57 -13.49 -1.94 5.25
N ILE A 58 -14.54 -2.52 5.79
CA ILE A 58 -15.65 -1.82 6.41
C ILE A 58 -15.46 -1.88 7.92
N VAL A 59 -15.42 -0.72 8.55
CA VAL A 59 -15.19 -0.52 9.98
C VAL A 59 -16.41 0.19 10.57
N ASP A 60 -16.80 -0.19 11.78
CA ASP A 60 -17.82 0.53 12.55
C ASP A 60 -17.27 1.91 12.98
N ASP A 61 -18.05 2.96 12.78
CA ASP A 61 -17.65 4.33 13.12
C ASP A 61 -17.86 4.69 14.61
N GLY A 62 -18.37 3.73 15.39
CA GLY A 62 -18.70 3.92 16.81
C GLY A 62 -19.93 4.79 17.07
N LYS A 63 -20.65 5.20 16.01
CA LYS A 63 -21.86 6.04 16.07
C LYS A 63 -23.08 5.35 15.46
N GLY A 64 -22.95 4.04 15.20
CA GLY A 64 -24.00 3.23 14.57
C GLY A 64 -23.94 3.22 13.04
N GLY A 65 -22.95 3.87 12.44
CA GLY A 65 -22.63 3.84 11.01
C GLY A 65 -21.42 2.99 10.68
N LYS A 66 -21.13 2.88 9.39
CA LYS A 66 -19.99 2.17 8.87
C LYS A 66 -19.18 3.07 7.94
N VAL A 67 -17.87 2.92 7.97
CA VAL A 67 -16.93 3.67 7.15
C VAL A 67 -15.99 2.73 6.43
N GLU A 68 -15.71 3.03 5.17
CA GLU A 68 -14.72 2.29 4.40
C GLU A 68 -13.32 2.86 4.65
N TRP A 69 -12.36 1.96 4.90
CA TRP A 69 -10.94 2.25 4.98
C TRP A 69 -10.20 1.58 3.83
N ALA A 70 -9.24 2.28 3.27
CA ALA A 70 -8.29 1.76 2.29
C ALA A 70 -6.90 1.67 2.93
N VAL A 71 -6.38 0.45 3.09
CA VAL A 71 -5.09 0.25 3.75
C VAL A 71 -4.10 -0.33 2.75
N GLU A 72 -3.05 0.46 2.48
CA GLU A 72 -2.00 0.14 1.53
C GLU A 72 -1.07 -0.94 2.07
N GLY A 73 -0.83 -1.98 1.28
CA GLY A 73 0.22 -2.97 1.54
C GLY A 73 1.43 -2.75 0.64
N ARG A 74 2.47 -3.55 0.84
CA ARG A 74 3.63 -3.56 -0.04
C ARG A 74 3.30 -4.20 -1.40
N ALA A 75 4.25 -4.10 -2.32
CA ALA A 75 4.16 -4.76 -3.62
C ALA A 75 3.97 -6.28 -3.47
N PRO A 76 3.21 -6.94 -4.39
CA PRO A 76 2.97 -8.38 -4.35
C PRO A 76 4.22 -9.24 -4.21
N GLY A 77 5.31 -8.89 -4.90
CA GLY A 77 6.57 -9.61 -4.81
C GLY A 77 7.25 -9.54 -3.44
N VAL A 78 7.00 -8.46 -2.67
CA VAL A 78 7.50 -8.32 -1.29
C VAL A 78 6.65 -9.13 -0.33
N LEU A 79 5.32 -8.99 -0.43
CA LEU A 79 4.38 -9.70 0.45
C LEU A 79 4.39 -11.20 0.19
N GLY A 80 4.56 -11.66 -1.06
CA GLY A 80 4.68 -13.07 -1.39
C GLY A 80 5.82 -13.77 -0.66
N ARG A 81 6.96 -13.09 -0.49
CA ARG A 81 8.07 -13.61 0.33
C ARG A 81 7.76 -13.64 1.83
N ALA A 82 6.78 -12.87 2.26
CA ALA A 82 6.27 -12.88 3.65
C ALA A 82 5.09 -13.84 3.87
N GLY A 83 4.76 -14.66 2.86
CA GLY A 83 3.70 -15.66 2.95
C GLY A 83 2.30 -15.16 2.59
N TRP A 84 2.19 -13.97 2.00
CA TRP A 84 0.93 -13.45 1.50
C TRP A 84 0.70 -13.88 0.06
N ASP A 85 -0.57 -14.02 -0.31
CA ASP A 85 -1.00 -14.23 -1.69
C ASP A 85 -2.32 -13.49 -1.98
N ARG A 86 -2.81 -13.65 -3.22
CA ARG A 86 -4.06 -13.00 -3.64
C ARG A 86 -5.32 -13.57 -2.96
N THR A 87 -5.21 -14.67 -2.24
CA THR A 87 -6.34 -15.38 -1.60
C THR A 87 -6.28 -15.35 -0.08
N VAL A 88 -5.22 -14.76 0.50
CA VAL A 88 -4.97 -14.77 1.95
C VAL A 88 -6.04 -14.01 2.75
N LEU A 89 -6.66 -13.01 2.15
CA LEU A 89 -7.80 -12.28 2.69
C LEU A 89 -8.98 -12.39 1.74
N LYS A 90 -10.15 -12.74 2.27
CA LYS A 90 -11.37 -12.94 1.49
C LYS A 90 -12.45 -11.94 1.90
N PRO A 91 -13.25 -11.43 0.96
CA PRO A 91 -14.43 -10.62 1.29
C PRO A 91 -15.31 -11.31 2.34
N GLY A 92 -15.76 -10.54 3.34
CA GLY A 92 -16.57 -11.04 4.45
C GLY A 92 -15.77 -11.52 5.67
N GLU A 93 -14.45 -11.73 5.57
CA GLU A 93 -13.63 -12.08 6.73
C GLU A 93 -13.50 -10.90 7.70
N LYS A 94 -13.64 -11.19 8.98
CA LYS A 94 -13.36 -10.22 10.05
C LYS A 94 -11.86 -10.22 10.36
N VAL A 95 -11.28 -9.03 10.41
CA VAL A 95 -9.83 -8.85 10.64
C VAL A 95 -9.57 -7.69 11.59
N THR A 96 -8.42 -7.79 12.27
CA THR A 96 -7.82 -6.69 13.03
C THR A 96 -6.59 -6.21 12.27
N VAL A 97 -6.56 -4.94 11.90
CA VAL A 97 -5.47 -4.34 11.13
C VAL A 97 -4.76 -3.29 11.99
N HIS A 98 -3.46 -3.48 12.18
CA HIS A 98 -2.58 -2.45 12.72
C HIS A 98 -1.96 -1.72 11.53
N MET A 99 -2.10 -0.41 11.50
CA MET A 99 -1.66 0.42 10.38
C MET A 99 -1.18 1.79 10.85
N SER A 100 -0.38 2.46 10.04
CA SER A 100 -0.05 3.86 10.22
C SER A 100 -1.01 4.71 9.40
N PRO A 101 -1.74 5.67 10.03
CA PRO A 101 -2.75 6.47 9.34
C PRO A 101 -2.13 7.52 8.42
N ALA A 102 -2.89 7.98 7.44
CA ALA A 102 -2.52 9.11 6.60
C ALA A 102 -2.47 10.42 7.43
N LYS A 103 -1.52 11.28 7.10
CA LYS A 103 -1.30 12.58 7.78
C LYS A 103 -2.43 13.58 7.57
N ASP A 104 -3.14 13.46 6.45
CA ASP A 104 -4.24 14.35 6.08
C ASP A 104 -5.57 14.02 6.75
N GLY A 105 -5.62 12.96 7.58
CA GLY A 105 -6.82 12.52 8.28
C GLY A 105 -7.82 11.73 7.41
N SER A 106 -7.48 11.45 6.16
CA SER A 106 -8.29 10.58 5.30
C SER A 106 -8.38 9.17 5.87
N LYS A 107 -9.38 8.40 5.40
CA LYS A 107 -9.58 6.99 5.81
C LYS A 107 -8.65 6.06 5.03
N VAL A 108 -7.37 6.40 5.05
CA VAL A 108 -6.29 5.68 4.38
C VAL A 108 -5.16 5.42 5.39
N GLY A 109 -4.46 4.30 5.24
CA GLY A 109 -3.31 3.96 6.04
C GLY A 109 -2.37 3.01 5.33
N ILE A 110 -1.24 2.69 5.95
CA ILE A 110 -0.30 1.67 5.47
C ILE A 110 -0.26 0.49 6.45
N ILE A 111 -0.41 -0.73 5.95
CA ILE A 111 -0.46 -1.96 6.75
C ILE A 111 0.87 -2.16 7.49
N ALA A 112 0.80 -2.34 8.81
CA ALA A 112 1.89 -2.89 9.61
C ALA A 112 1.67 -4.40 9.82
N ARG A 113 0.45 -4.81 10.18
CA ARG A 113 0.09 -6.20 10.49
C ARG A 113 -1.41 -6.41 10.32
N VAL A 114 -1.80 -7.60 9.88
CA VAL A 114 -3.20 -8.05 9.87
C VAL A 114 -3.30 -9.31 10.73
N THR A 115 -4.29 -9.38 11.60
CA THR A 115 -4.63 -10.56 12.38
C THR A 115 -6.01 -11.03 11.97
N LYS A 116 -6.13 -12.28 11.55
CA LYS A 116 -7.40 -12.94 11.21
C LYS A 116 -8.12 -13.42 12.46
N GLU A 117 -9.40 -13.71 12.35
CA GLU A 117 -10.23 -14.18 13.48
C GLU A 117 -9.77 -15.55 14.02
N ASP A 118 -9.16 -16.38 13.19
CA ASP A 118 -8.55 -17.67 13.59
C ASP A 118 -7.18 -17.53 14.28
N GLY A 119 -6.72 -16.31 14.52
CA GLY A 119 -5.42 -16.02 15.16
C GLY A 119 -4.24 -15.96 14.18
N THR A 120 -4.43 -16.22 12.89
CA THR A 120 -3.36 -16.09 11.90
C THR A 120 -2.86 -14.65 11.83
N ILE A 121 -1.55 -14.46 11.96
CA ILE A 121 -0.89 -13.16 11.90
C ILE A 121 -0.14 -13.02 10.58
N LEU A 122 -0.48 -11.97 9.84
CA LEU A 122 0.13 -11.60 8.58
C LEU A 122 0.91 -10.30 8.78
N GLY A 123 2.23 -10.40 8.78
CA GLY A 123 3.13 -9.23 8.92
C GLY A 123 3.45 -8.60 7.56
N ASN A 124 3.63 -7.29 7.54
CA ASN A 124 4.04 -6.57 6.33
C ASN A 124 5.55 -6.70 6.03
N ARG A 125 6.28 -7.41 6.87
CA ARG A 125 7.72 -7.71 6.73
C ARG A 125 7.92 -9.22 6.73
N GLY A 126 8.87 -9.69 5.93
CA GLY A 126 9.23 -11.10 5.88
C GLY A 126 9.71 -11.67 7.22
N PRO A 127 9.74 -13.01 7.36
CA PRO A 127 10.23 -13.64 8.58
C PRO A 127 11.66 -13.17 8.88
N GLY A 128 11.86 -12.57 10.04
CA GLY A 128 13.17 -12.08 10.52
C GLY A 128 13.24 -10.61 10.93
N ASN A 129 12.18 -9.82 10.73
CA ASN A 129 12.09 -8.42 11.20
C ASN A 129 10.83 -8.25 12.07
N GLN A 130 10.87 -8.84 13.28
CA GLN A 130 9.92 -8.50 14.36
C GLN A 130 10.32 -7.19 14.99
#